data_86df4ba94000d2351520816e6dd9723e
#
_entry.id   86df4ba94000d2351520816e6dd9723e
#
_cell.length_a   1.000
_cell.length_b   1.000
_cell.length_c   1.000
_cell.angle_alpha   90.00
_cell.angle_beta   90.00
_cell.angle_gamma   90.00
#
_symmetry.space_group_name_H-M   'P 1'
#
loop_
_entity.id
_entity.type
_entity.pdbx_description
1 polymer ?
#
loop_
_entity_poly.entity_id
_entity_poly.type
_entity_poly.pdbx_seq_one_letter_code
_entity_poly.pdbx_strand_id
1 'polypeptide(L)'
;LNDLYGARLSMSELCALGASIGADVPFALMGGTCRVQGVGDLLKPLPPVPDCWFTVVMPDYGVSTPEAFAAYDKVGSSVHPDCQAQEDAIRAGDLEAVCAAAGNALEECSGAKDTGAIKALLREKGAVTALMTGSGSAVFGIFRDETSARAAAAAAKHRWKQVYTAQPDKGGARVV
;
A
#
# COMPACT_ATOMS: atom_id res chain seq x y z
N LEU A 1 -5.38 24.55 0.72
CA LEU A 1 -4.98 25.78 0.03
C LEU A 1 -5.95 26.12 -1.10
N ASN A 2 -6.31 25.16 -1.98
CA ASN A 2 -7.26 25.39 -3.08
C ASN A 2 -8.56 26.06 -2.57
N ASP A 3 -9.18 25.47 -1.54
CA ASP A 3 -10.40 26.00 -0.93
C ASP A 3 -10.14 27.28 -0.13
N LEU A 4 -9.06 27.29 0.65
CA LEU A 4 -8.72 28.45 1.51
C LEU A 4 -8.50 29.73 0.72
N TYR A 5 -7.86 29.62 -0.44
CA TYR A 5 -7.59 30.78 -1.31
C TYR A 5 -8.58 30.94 -2.47
N GLY A 6 -9.59 30.07 -2.54
CA GLY A 6 -10.62 30.12 -3.60
C GLY A 6 -10.05 29.95 -5.01
N ALA A 7 -8.94 29.21 -5.15
CA ALA A 7 -8.27 29.04 -6.44
C ALA A 7 -9.11 28.25 -7.47
N ARG A 8 -10.06 27.45 -6.99
CA ARG A 8 -11.02 26.69 -7.82
C ARG A 8 -10.39 25.76 -8.85
N LEU A 9 -9.19 25.27 -8.57
CA LEU A 9 -8.54 24.28 -9.43
C LEU A 9 -9.31 22.98 -9.37
N SER A 10 -9.51 22.36 -10.54
CA SER A 10 -10.07 21.01 -10.66
C SER A 10 -9.13 19.95 -10.10
N MET A 11 -9.64 18.75 -9.79
CA MET A 11 -8.80 17.63 -9.35
C MET A 11 -7.70 17.31 -10.37
N SER A 12 -7.99 17.39 -11.66
CA SER A 12 -6.99 17.17 -12.73
C SER A 12 -5.84 18.17 -12.66
N GLU A 13 -6.16 19.47 -12.45
CA GLU A 13 -5.13 20.52 -12.32
C GLU A 13 -4.32 20.35 -11.05
N LEU A 14 -4.98 19.96 -9.93
CA LEU A 14 -4.29 19.66 -8.67
C LEU A 14 -3.35 18.46 -8.81
N CYS A 15 -3.79 17.39 -9.51
CA CYS A 15 -2.94 16.23 -9.77
C CYS A 15 -1.75 16.58 -10.68
N ALA A 16 -1.96 17.42 -11.70
CA ALA A 16 -0.88 17.87 -12.58
C ALA A 16 0.17 18.70 -11.81
N LEU A 17 -0.27 19.61 -10.94
CA LEU A 17 0.63 20.33 -10.03
C LEU A 17 1.31 19.39 -9.04
N GLY A 18 0.56 18.46 -8.46
CA GLY A 18 1.07 17.45 -7.51
C GLY A 18 2.18 16.60 -8.11
N ALA A 19 2.03 16.16 -9.36
CA ALA A 19 3.04 15.37 -10.07
C ALA A 19 4.38 16.11 -10.22
N SER A 20 4.37 17.46 -10.30
CA SER A 20 5.60 18.25 -10.32
C SER A 20 6.32 18.30 -8.98
N ILE A 21 5.65 17.95 -7.88
CA ILE A 21 6.19 17.94 -6.52
C ILE A 21 6.70 16.54 -6.16
N GLY A 22 5.97 15.52 -6.55
CA GLY A 22 6.34 14.13 -6.29
C GLY A 22 5.35 13.13 -6.88
N ALA A 23 5.84 11.95 -7.23
CA ALA A 23 5.09 10.88 -7.90
C ALA A 23 3.84 10.43 -7.13
N ASP A 24 3.88 10.41 -5.79
CA ASP A 24 2.78 9.92 -4.96
C ASP A 24 1.71 11.00 -4.66
N VAL A 25 2.01 12.28 -4.95
CA VAL A 25 1.10 13.40 -4.61
C VAL A 25 -0.22 13.32 -5.36
N PRO A 26 -0.31 12.97 -6.65
CA PRO A 26 -1.58 12.81 -7.35
C PRO A 26 -2.49 11.77 -6.69
N PHE A 27 -1.94 10.62 -6.27
CA PHE A 27 -2.72 9.61 -5.57
C PHE A 27 -3.18 10.09 -4.18
N ALA A 28 -2.32 10.78 -3.43
CA ALA A 28 -2.69 11.34 -2.13
C ALA A 28 -3.83 12.38 -2.23
N LEU A 29 -3.92 13.11 -3.33
CA LEU A 29 -5.02 14.03 -3.63
C LEU A 29 -6.31 13.27 -3.97
N MET A 30 -6.23 12.26 -4.83
CA MET A 30 -7.38 11.50 -5.31
C MET A 30 -7.89 10.51 -4.26
N GLY A 31 -7.00 9.75 -3.64
CA GLY A 31 -7.29 8.69 -2.68
C GLY A 31 -8.10 7.53 -3.24
N GLY A 32 -8.73 6.78 -2.34
CA GLY A 32 -9.52 5.61 -2.70
C GLY A 32 -8.68 4.46 -3.23
N THR A 33 -9.21 3.73 -4.21
CA THR A 33 -8.54 2.61 -4.87
C THR A 33 -8.19 3.00 -6.31
N CYS A 34 -6.93 2.93 -6.68
CA CYS A 34 -6.46 3.28 -8.01
C CYS A 34 -5.44 2.27 -8.53
N ARG A 35 -5.49 1.98 -9.83
CA ARG A 35 -4.33 1.45 -10.54
C ARG A 35 -3.42 2.61 -10.88
N VAL A 36 -2.19 2.55 -10.40
CA VAL A 36 -1.16 3.57 -10.65
C VAL A 36 -0.14 3.02 -11.63
N GLN A 37 0.19 3.79 -12.68
CA GLN A 37 1.12 3.40 -13.74
C GLN A 37 2.10 4.55 -14.03
N GLY A 38 3.01 4.33 -14.99
CA GLY A 38 4.06 5.30 -15.31
C GLY A 38 5.03 5.46 -14.16
N VAL A 39 5.38 6.69 -13.83
CA VAL A 39 6.20 7.04 -12.67
C VAL A 39 5.36 7.39 -11.43
N GLY A 40 4.06 7.02 -11.42
CA GLY A 40 3.10 7.37 -10.37
C GLY A 40 2.05 8.41 -10.81
N ASP A 41 2.10 8.84 -12.05
CA ASP A 41 1.34 9.94 -12.63
C ASP A 41 0.07 9.49 -13.38
N LEU A 42 0.00 8.24 -13.82
CA LEU A 42 -1.15 7.69 -14.54
C LEU A 42 -2.08 6.97 -13.58
N LEU A 43 -3.11 7.67 -13.11
CA LEU A 43 -4.08 7.15 -12.16
C LEU A 43 -5.35 6.69 -12.87
N LYS A 44 -5.71 5.41 -12.67
CA LYS A 44 -6.98 4.83 -13.11
C LYS A 44 -7.81 4.48 -11.88
N PRO A 45 -8.87 5.23 -11.54
CA PRO A 45 -9.75 4.91 -10.43
C PRO A 45 -10.39 3.53 -10.59
N LEU A 46 -10.50 2.82 -9.49
CA LEU A 46 -11.17 1.53 -9.38
C LEU A 46 -12.32 1.62 -8.37
N PRO A 47 -13.26 0.66 -8.36
CA PRO A 47 -14.21 0.52 -7.26
C PRO A 47 -13.47 0.41 -5.92
N PRO A 48 -14.11 0.76 -4.80
CA PRO A 48 -13.52 0.53 -3.49
C PRO A 48 -13.09 -0.93 -3.32
N VAL A 49 -11.93 -1.14 -2.70
CA VAL A 49 -11.53 -2.50 -2.30
C VAL A 49 -12.59 -3.09 -1.36
N PRO A 50 -12.82 -4.41 -1.37
CA PRO A 50 -13.74 -5.07 -0.45
C PRO A 50 -13.46 -4.73 1.00
N ASP A 51 -14.48 -4.73 1.86
CA ASP A 51 -14.33 -4.43 3.28
C ASP A 51 -13.27 -5.32 3.91
N CYS A 52 -12.26 -4.68 4.48
CA CYS A 52 -11.12 -5.34 5.11
C CYS A 52 -10.45 -4.44 6.14
N TRP A 53 -9.53 -5.03 6.89
CA TRP A 53 -8.70 -4.33 7.86
C TRP A 53 -7.24 -4.54 7.56
N PHE A 54 -6.44 -3.53 7.86
CA PHE A 54 -4.99 -3.58 7.73
C PHE A 54 -4.33 -3.56 9.10
N THR A 55 -3.27 -4.36 9.26
CA THR A 55 -2.26 -4.13 10.28
C THR A 55 -0.97 -3.76 9.58
N VAL A 56 -0.45 -2.58 9.86
CA VAL A 56 0.81 -2.09 9.29
C VAL A 56 1.87 -2.11 10.38
N VAL A 57 3.00 -2.72 10.09
CA VAL A 57 4.17 -2.79 10.98
C VAL A 57 5.34 -2.10 10.29
N MET A 58 5.89 -1.08 10.92
CA MET A 58 7.02 -0.32 10.41
C MET A 58 8.25 -0.55 11.31
N PRO A 59 9.30 -1.21 10.82
CA PRO A 59 10.57 -1.34 11.52
C PRO A 59 11.24 0.02 11.80
N ASP A 60 12.12 0.07 12.81
CA ASP A 60 12.81 1.30 13.22
C ASP A 60 13.97 1.71 12.28
N TYR A 61 13.97 1.19 11.04
CA TYR A 61 14.93 1.55 10.00
C TYR A 61 14.23 1.80 8.67
N GLY A 62 14.82 2.67 7.85
CA GLY A 62 14.36 2.93 6.49
C GLY A 62 15.08 2.07 5.45
N VAL A 63 14.51 1.99 4.26
CA VAL A 63 15.13 1.45 3.05
C VAL A 63 15.24 2.58 2.03
N SER A 64 16.39 2.68 1.40
CA SER A 64 16.61 3.65 0.33
C SER A 64 15.87 3.18 -0.93
N THR A 65 14.84 3.92 -1.36
CA THR A 65 14.08 3.61 -2.58
C THR A 65 14.98 3.50 -3.82
N PRO A 66 15.92 4.44 -4.07
CA PRO A 66 16.84 4.31 -5.21
C PRO A 66 17.71 3.05 -5.15
N GLU A 67 18.18 2.65 -3.95
CA GLU A 67 18.97 1.44 -3.79
C GLU A 67 18.15 0.17 -4.02
N ALA A 68 16.90 0.13 -3.57
CA ALA A 68 15.98 -0.99 -3.81
C ALA A 68 15.72 -1.18 -5.30
N PHE A 69 15.46 -0.10 -6.05
CA PHE A 69 15.32 -0.17 -7.51
C PHE A 69 16.61 -0.57 -8.22
N ALA A 70 17.75 0.00 -7.82
CA ALA A 70 19.05 -0.38 -8.40
C ALA A 70 19.41 -1.87 -8.11
N ALA A 71 18.98 -2.41 -6.99
CA ALA A 71 19.13 -3.83 -6.69
C ALA A 71 18.20 -4.68 -7.56
N TYR A 72 16.94 -4.24 -7.74
CA TYR A 72 15.99 -4.89 -8.64
C TYR A 72 16.51 -4.94 -10.09
N ASP A 73 17.05 -3.84 -10.60
CA ASP A 73 17.60 -3.76 -11.97
C ASP A 73 18.78 -4.73 -12.19
N LYS A 74 19.52 -5.05 -11.12
CA LYS A 74 20.67 -5.98 -11.20
C LYS A 74 20.28 -7.45 -11.09
N VAL A 75 19.33 -7.76 -10.22
CA VAL A 75 19.01 -9.15 -9.81
C VAL A 75 17.68 -9.61 -10.39
N GLY A 76 16.75 -8.68 -10.64
CA GLY A 76 15.37 -8.98 -10.97
C GLY A 76 14.59 -9.46 -9.74
N SER A 77 13.41 -10.00 -10.00
CA SER A 77 12.57 -10.64 -8.98
C SER A 77 11.86 -11.86 -9.58
N SER A 78 11.63 -12.87 -8.78
CA SER A 78 10.76 -14.00 -9.13
C SER A 78 9.27 -13.66 -9.01
N VAL A 79 8.96 -12.56 -8.31
CA VAL A 79 7.59 -12.11 -8.05
C VAL A 79 7.13 -11.18 -9.17
N HIS A 80 6.12 -11.63 -9.92
CA HIS A 80 5.47 -10.85 -10.97
C HIS A 80 3.97 -10.72 -10.68
N PRO A 81 3.54 -9.68 -9.93
CA PRO A 81 2.13 -9.50 -9.58
C PRO A 81 1.26 -9.37 -10.82
N ASP A 82 0.14 -10.09 -10.86
CA ASP A 82 -0.86 -9.93 -11.93
C ASP A 82 -1.81 -8.78 -11.58
N CYS A 83 -1.41 -7.58 -11.99
CA CYS A 83 -2.20 -6.37 -11.74
C CYS A 83 -3.58 -6.41 -12.43
N GLN A 84 -3.75 -7.16 -13.54
CA GLN A 84 -5.05 -7.28 -14.19
C GLN A 84 -5.97 -8.20 -13.40
N ALA A 85 -5.48 -9.36 -12.97
CA ALA A 85 -6.25 -10.25 -12.10
C ALA A 85 -6.66 -9.55 -10.78
N GLN A 86 -5.77 -8.73 -10.20
CA GLN A 86 -6.09 -7.95 -9.01
C GLN A 86 -7.17 -6.89 -9.28
N GLU A 87 -7.11 -6.17 -10.41
CA GLU A 87 -8.15 -5.21 -10.81
C GLU A 87 -9.51 -5.90 -11.01
N ASP A 88 -9.54 -7.06 -11.67
CA ASP A 88 -10.75 -7.84 -11.90
C ASP A 88 -11.35 -8.35 -10.58
N ALA A 89 -10.52 -8.80 -9.65
CA ALA A 89 -10.94 -9.22 -8.31
C ALA A 89 -11.53 -8.05 -7.49
N ILE A 90 -10.93 -6.85 -7.57
CA ILE A 90 -11.49 -5.64 -6.94
C ILE A 90 -12.88 -5.34 -7.51
N ARG A 91 -13.05 -5.41 -8.84
CA ARG A 91 -14.34 -5.18 -9.50
C ARG A 91 -15.38 -6.22 -9.14
N ALA A 92 -14.96 -7.46 -8.89
CA ALA A 92 -15.83 -8.54 -8.43
C ALA A 92 -16.18 -8.45 -6.94
N GLY A 93 -15.48 -7.61 -6.17
CA GLY A 93 -15.65 -7.53 -4.72
C GLY A 93 -15.11 -8.76 -3.97
N ASP A 94 -14.14 -9.48 -4.57
CA ASP A 94 -13.57 -10.71 -4.02
C ASP A 94 -12.24 -10.43 -3.31
N LEU A 95 -12.28 -10.31 -1.97
CA LEU A 95 -11.11 -10.03 -1.15
C LEU A 95 -10.03 -11.13 -1.25
N GLU A 96 -10.44 -12.39 -1.35
CA GLU A 96 -9.51 -13.52 -1.43
C GLU A 96 -8.71 -13.47 -2.74
N ALA A 97 -9.41 -13.24 -3.85
CA ALA A 97 -8.77 -13.09 -5.15
C ALA A 97 -7.88 -11.84 -5.22
N VAL A 98 -8.29 -10.71 -4.62
CA VAL A 98 -7.44 -9.50 -4.47
C VAL A 98 -6.15 -9.85 -3.74
N CYS A 99 -6.24 -10.56 -2.62
CA CYS A 99 -5.09 -10.97 -1.83
C CYS A 99 -4.21 -11.99 -2.54
N ALA A 100 -4.79 -12.92 -3.28
CA ALA A 100 -4.07 -13.95 -4.04
C ALA A 100 -3.26 -13.35 -5.21
N ALA A 101 -3.80 -12.32 -5.88
CA ALA A 101 -3.12 -11.63 -6.98
C ALA A 101 -2.09 -10.59 -6.50
N ALA A 102 -2.08 -10.26 -5.20
CA ALA A 102 -1.20 -9.24 -4.65
C ALA A 102 0.26 -9.75 -4.52
N GLY A 103 1.22 -8.89 -4.84
CA GLY A 103 2.64 -9.18 -4.70
C GLY A 103 3.47 -7.90 -4.73
N ASN A 104 4.75 -8.02 -4.36
CA ASN A 104 5.69 -6.91 -4.43
C ASN A 104 7.04 -7.39 -4.98
N ALA A 105 7.37 -6.98 -6.20
CA ALA A 105 8.61 -7.37 -6.89
C ALA A 105 9.88 -6.85 -6.18
N LEU A 106 9.79 -5.75 -5.42
CA LEU A 106 10.93 -5.21 -4.67
C LEU A 106 11.23 -5.96 -3.37
N GLU A 107 10.31 -6.81 -2.89
CA GLU A 107 10.46 -7.47 -1.59
C GLU A 107 11.71 -8.35 -1.49
N GLU A 108 12.08 -9.03 -2.59
CA GLU A 108 13.23 -9.93 -2.63
C GLU A 108 14.59 -9.20 -2.64
N CYS A 109 14.62 -7.96 -3.10
CA CYS A 109 15.86 -7.19 -3.31
C CYS A 109 16.00 -5.94 -2.45
N SER A 110 14.96 -5.55 -1.69
CA SER A 110 14.96 -4.30 -0.90
C SER A 110 15.95 -4.28 0.26
N GLY A 111 16.44 -5.43 0.73
CA GLY A 111 17.29 -5.55 1.90
C GLY A 111 16.58 -5.32 3.25
N ALA A 112 15.26 -5.25 3.26
CA ALA A 112 14.44 -5.10 4.47
C ALA A 112 14.47 -6.38 5.33
N LYS A 113 15.23 -6.36 6.42
CA LYS A 113 15.59 -7.55 7.23
C LYS A 113 14.41 -8.18 7.98
N ASP A 114 13.43 -7.37 8.40
CA ASP A 114 12.30 -7.83 9.22
C ASP A 114 11.11 -8.33 8.40
N THR A 115 11.11 -8.15 7.09
CA THR A 115 9.95 -8.45 6.21
C THR A 115 9.44 -9.89 6.42
N GLY A 116 10.33 -10.88 6.39
CA GLY A 116 9.95 -12.28 6.59
C GLY A 116 9.31 -12.56 7.95
N ALA A 117 9.91 -12.00 9.02
CA ALA A 117 9.43 -12.19 10.38
C ALA A 117 8.07 -11.52 10.62
N ILE A 118 7.88 -10.30 10.08
CA ILE A 118 6.59 -9.59 10.18
C ILE A 118 5.51 -10.33 9.39
N LYS A 119 5.79 -10.74 8.15
CA LYS A 119 4.84 -11.52 7.32
C LYS A 119 4.42 -12.82 8.01
N ALA A 120 5.37 -13.54 8.62
CA ALA A 120 5.08 -14.78 9.33
C ALA A 120 4.14 -14.52 10.51
N LEU A 121 4.43 -13.51 11.34
CA LEU A 121 3.58 -13.13 12.47
C LEU A 121 2.18 -12.72 12.03
N LEU A 122 2.05 -11.86 11.01
CA LEU A 122 0.75 -11.40 10.54
C LEU A 122 -0.09 -12.55 9.99
N ARG A 123 0.53 -13.49 9.24
CA ARG A 123 -0.15 -14.70 8.76
C ARG A 123 -0.55 -15.65 9.87
N GLU A 124 0.31 -15.87 10.88
CA GLU A 124 -0.03 -16.64 12.08
C GLU A 124 -1.26 -16.09 12.80
N LYS A 125 -1.43 -14.77 12.78
CA LYS A 125 -2.57 -14.06 13.38
C LYS A 125 -3.79 -13.93 12.45
N GLY A 126 -3.80 -14.64 11.33
CA GLY A 126 -4.96 -14.75 10.45
C GLY A 126 -5.02 -13.75 9.31
N ALA A 127 -3.92 -13.09 8.96
CA ALA A 127 -3.89 -12.27 7.75
C ALA A 127 -4.13 -13.13 6.50
N VAL A 128 -5.05 -12.71 5.64
CA VAL A 128 -5.33 -13.33 4.33
C VAL A 128 -4.09 -13.25 3.46
N THR A 129 -3.43 -12.09 3.48
CA THR A 129 -2.11 -11.90 2.87
C THR A 129 -1.26 -10.95 3.72
N ALA A 130 0.06 -11.02 3.56
CA ALA A 130 0.99 -10.09 4.16
C ALA A 130 2.13 -9.80 3.19
N LEU A 131 2.40 -8.51 2.96
CA LEU A 131 3.34 -8.00 1.96
C LEU A 131 4.11 -6.78 2.50
N MET A 132 5.32 -6.61 2.01
CA MET A 132 6.03 -5.35 2.15
C MET A 132 5.38 -4.28 1.27
N THR A 133 5.29 -3.04 1.73
CA THR A 133 4.76 -1.93 0.93
C THR A 133 5.87 -1.12 0.28
N GLY A 134 5.74 -0.85 -1.01
CA GLY A 134 6.72 -0.08 -1.79
C GLY A 134 8.12 -0.68 -1.74
N SER A 135 9.12 0.14 -1.55
CA SER A 135 10.53 -0.28 -1.37
C SER A 135 10.83 -0.83 0.03
N GLY A 136 9.87 -0.80 0.95
CA GLY A 136 10.03 -1.18 2.36
C GLY A 136 10.36 0.04 3.23
N SER A 137 10.64 -0.12 4.50
CA SER A 137 10.70 -1.36 5.30
C SER A 137 9.32 -1.79 5.86
N ALA A 138 8.27 -0.98 5.69
CA ALA A 138 6.96 -1.28 6.25
C ALA A 138 6.33 -2.53 5.59
N VAL A 139 5.63 -3.33 6.40
CA VAL A 139 4.91 -4.52 5.99
C VAL A 139 3.47 -4.40 6.47
N PHE A 140 2.53 -4.79 5.63
CA PHE A 140 1.13 -4.82 6.01
C PHE A 140 0.54 -6.22 5.86
N GLY A 141 -0.47 -6.51 6.68
CA GLY A 141 -1.34 -7.67 6.53
C GLY A 141 -2.78 -7.23 6.31
N ILE A 142 -3.51 -7.96 5.50
CA ILE A 142 -4.94 -7.76 5.24
C ILE A 142 -5.74 -8.79 6.01
N PHE A 143 -6.78 -8.33 6.73
CA PHE A 143 -7.63 -9.14 7.59
C PHE A 143 -9.10 -8.94 7.21
N ARG A 144 -9.93 -9.97 7.42
CA ARG A 144 -11.38 -9.89 7.17
C ARG A 144 -12.13 -9.08 8.21
N ASP A 145 -11.58 -8.99 9.42
CA ASP A 145 -12.24 -8.37 10.56
C ASP A 145 -11.28 -7.58 11.45
N GLU A 146 -11.84 -6.66 12.21
CA GLU A 146 -11.12 -5.78 13.13
C GLU A 146 -10.43 -6.54 14.25
N THR A 147 -11.09 -7.55 14.78
CA THR A 147 -10.62 -8.31 15.95
C THR A 147 -9.29 -8.99 15.64
N SER A 148 -9.22 -9.69 14.50
CA SER A 148 -8.01 -10.35 14.03
C SER A 148 -6.90 -9.34 13.72
N ALA A 149 -7.22 -8.23 13.06
CA ALA A 149 -6.25 -7.16 12.77
C ALA A 149 -5.66 -6.55 14.06
N ARG A 150 -6.51 -6.24 15.06
CA ARG A 150 -6.08 -5.71 16.36
C ARG A 150 -5.27 -6.73 17.17
N ALA A 151 -5.63 -8.00 17.13
CA ALA A 151 -4.85 -9.07 17.77
C ALA A 151 -3.45 -9.20 17.15
N ALA A 152 -3.36 -9.12 15.83
CA ALA A 152 -2.07 -9.10 15.12
C ALA A 152 -1.24 -7.86 15.48
N ALA A 153 -1.87 -6.69 15.53
CA ALA A 153 -1.20 -5.45 15.96
C ALA A 153 -0.68 -5.53 17.39
N ALA A 154 -1.48 -6.07 18.32
CA ALA A 154 -1.06 -6.27 19.71
C ALA A 154 0.17 -7.21 19.80
N ALA A 155 0.15 -8.32 19.07
CA ALA A 155 1.28 -9.24 19.01
C ALA A 155 2.54 -8.59 18.41
N ALA A 156 2.39 -7.81 17.33
CA ALA A 156 3.50 -7.13 16.68
C ALA A 156 4.15 -6.05 17.58
N LYS A 157 3.39 -5.36 18.42
CA LYS A 157 3.89 -4.32 19.35
C LYS A 157 4.89 -4.84 20.39
N HIS A 158 4.94 -6.14 20.64
CA HIS A 158 5.98 -6.73 21.50
C HIS A 158 7.39 -6.64 20.91
N ARG A 159 7.49 -6.50 19.58
CA ARG A 159 8.76 -6.48 18.87
C ARG A 159 9.02 -5.20 18.09
N TRP A 160 7.98 -4.58 17.54
CA TRP A 160 8.09 -3.35 16.74
C TRP A 160 7.28 -2.23 17.38
N LYS A 161 7.86 -1.03 17.44
CA LYS A 161 7.23 0.13 18.11
C LYS A 161 6.13 0.79 17.29
N GLN A 162 6.31 0.80 15.96
CA GLN A 162 5.40 1.47 15.04
C GLN A 162 4.46 0.44 14.41
N VAL A 163 3.29 0.26 15.03
CA VAL A 163 2.26 -0.68 14.59
C VAL A 163 0.90 0.01 14.61
N TYR A 164 0.23 -0.04 13.47
CA TYR A 164 -1.03 0.64 13.24
C TYR A 164 -2.08 -0.34 12.73
N THR A 165 -3.35 -0.06 13.04
CA THR A 165 -4.51 -0.75 12.47
C THR A 165 -5.35 0.28 11.74
N ALA A 166 -5.79 -0.01 10.51
CA ALA A 166 -6.53 0.91 9.66
C ALA A 166 -7.55 0.18 8.79
N GLN A 167 -8.49 0.94 8.25
CA GLN A 167 -9.37 0.52 7.16
C GLN A 167 -9.05 1.30 5.88
N PRO A 168 -9.45 0.78 4.71
CA PRO A 168 -9.39 1.55 3.47
C PRO A 168 -10.20 2.85 3.57
N ASP A 169 -9.63 3.97 3.14
CA ASP A 169 -10.38 5.22 2.98
C ASP A 169 -10.86 5.35 1.52
N LYS A 170 -12.07 5.88 1.35
CA LYS A 170 -12.72 6.04 0.04
C LYS A 170 -12.31 7.33 -0.69
N GLY A 171 -11.61 8.23 -0.03
CA GLY A 171 -11.25 9.54 -0.59
C GLY A 171 -9.85 9.98 -0.21
N GLY A 172 -9.32 10.91 -1.00
CA GLY A 172 -8.03 11.55 -0.75
C GLY A 172 -8.12 12.77 0.14
N ALA A 173 -7.31 13.76 -0.16
CA ALA A 173 -7.28 15.01 0.60
C ALA A 173 -8.63 15.73 0.54
N ARG A 174 -9.17 16.06 1.70
CA ARG A 174 -10.46 16.77 1.85
C ARG A 174 -10.41 17.77 3.00
N VAL A 175 -11.25 18.79 2.91
CA VAL A 175 -11.47 19.74 4.01
C VAL A 175 -12.39 19.06 5.02
N VAL A 176 -12.06 19.13 6.30
CA VAL A 176 -12.81 18.63 7.45
C VAL A 176 -13.32 19.79 8.30
#